data_b93a05444a9de754c149252ce50d854c
#
_entry.id   b93a05444a9de754c149252ce50d854c
#
_cell.length_a   1.000
_cell.length_b   1.000
_cell.length_c   1.000
_cell.angle_alpha   90.00
_cell.angle_beta   90.00
_cell.angle_gamma   90.00
#
_symmetry.space_group_name_H-M   'P 1'
#
loop_
_entity.id
_entity.type
_entity.pdbx_description
1 polymer ?
#
loop_
_entity_poly.entity_id
_entity_poly.type
_entity_poly.pdbx_seq_one_letter_code
_entity_poly.pdbx_strand_id
1 'polypeptide(L)'
;AIKAEKPLAPDAAAVDGKTIKYLRAVKEGESVTSPISGFGSSASDYDFTVKNTATGFGQRIRGDQPLARINFWSIATNVSWEPYVAISLKPGQTKHWTYTYDYIGPK
;
A
#
# COMPACT_ATOMS: atom_id res chain seq x y z
N ALA A 1 -10.88 -7.88 -6.37
CA ALA A 1 -10.44 -7.94 -4.97
C ALA A 1 -8.93 -8.12 -4.88
N ILE A 2 -8.31 -7.52 -3.89
CA ILE A 2 -6.87 -7.71 -3.64
C ILE A 2 -6.64 -9.01 -2.88
N LYS A 3 -5.41 -9.51 -2.98
CA LYS A 3 -4.97 -10.72 -2.28
C LYS A 3 -3.66 -10.44 -1.56
N ALA A 4 -3.54 -10.94 -0.34
CA ALA A 4 -2.25 -11.04 0.33
C ALA A 4 -1.55 -12.33 -0.13
N GLU A 5 -0.35 -12.20 -0.69
CA GLU A 5 0.41 -13.36 -1.21
C GLU A 5 1.03 -14.19 -0.09
N LYS A 6 1.18 -13.61 1.09
CA LYS A 6 1.61 -14.31 2.30
C LYS A 6 0.53 -14.15 3.36
N PRO A 7 0.37 -15.11 4.28
CA PRO A 7 -0.61 -14.96 5.34
C PRO A 7 -0.32 -13.72 6.18
N LEU A 8 -1.33 -12.87 6.33
CA LEU A 8 -1.34 -11.85 7.37
C LEU A 8 -1.61 -12.55 8.70
N ALA A 9 -1.18 -11.96 9.82
CA ALA A 9 -1.51 -12.51 11.14
C ALA A 9 -3.05 -12.59 11.27
N PRO A 10 -3.67 -13.79 11.35
CA PRO A 10 -5.12 -13.92 11.15
C PRO A 10 -5.97 -13.21 12.19
N ASP A 11 -5.44 -13.03 13.40
CA ASP A 11 -6.11 -12.32 14.48
C ASP A 11 -5.83 -10.80 14.46
N ALA A 12 -4.90 -10.35 13.63
CA ALA A 12 -4.48 -8.95 13.57
C ALA A 12 -5.06 -8.19 12.39
N ALA A 13 -5.18 -8.85 11.24
CA ALA A 13 -5.63 -8.20 10.01
C ALA A 13 -6.27 -9.18 9.06
N ALA A 14 -7.15 -8.68 8.21
CA ALA A 14 -7.83 -9.49 7.20
C ALA A 14 -8.05 -8.68 5.92
N VAL A 15 -8.04 -9.36 4.79
CA VAL A 15 -8.40 -8.77 3.50
C VAL A 15 -9.92 -8.87 3.33
N ASP A 16 -10.54 -7.73 3.03
CA ASP A 16 -11.97 -7.62 2.75
C ASP A 16 -12.13 -6.82 1.44
N GLY A 17 -12.36 -7.53 0.34
CA GLY A 17 -12.46 -6.92 -0.99
C GLY A 17 -11.18 -6.23 -1.40
N LYS A 18 -11.17 -4.91 -1.42
CA LYS A 18 -10.02 -4.07 -1.77
C LYS A 18 -9.34 -3.43 -0.56
N THR A 19 -9.68 -3.88 0.62
CA THR A 19 -9.24 -3.26 1.88
C THR A 19 -8.52 -4.28 2.75
N ILE A 20 -7.45 -3.85 3.39
CA ILE A 20 -6.85 -4.57 4.52
C ILE A 20 -7.36 -3.90 5.78
N LYS A 21 -8.08 -4.67 6.58
CA LYS A 21 -8.65 -4.19 7.86
C LYS A 21 -7.86 -4.75 9.02
N TYR A 22 -7.51 -3.90 9.97
CA TYR A 22 -6.95 -4.34 11.23
C TYR A 22 -8.06 -4.74 12.18
N LEU A 23 -7.89 -5.88 12.82
CA LEU A 23 -8.84 -6.43 13.79
C LEU A 23 -8.46 -6.04 15.21
N ARG A 24 -7.22 -5.64 15.41
CA ARG A 24 -6.67 -5.12 16.66
C ARG A 24 -5.40 -4.31 16.36
N ALA A 25 -4.87 -3.66 17.38
CA ALA A 25 -3.58 -2.97 17.25
C ALA A 25 -2.45 -3.99 17.01
N VAL A 26 -1.46 -3.61 16.22
CA VAL A 26 -0.24 -4.39 16.02
C VAL A 26 0.63 -4.23 17.27
N LYS A 27 1.10 -5.35 17.81
CA LYS A 27 1.92 -5.36 19.03
C LYS A 27 3.36 -5.01 18.71
N GLU A 28 4.08 -4.52 19.70
CA GLU A 28 5.52 -4.30 19.59
C GLU A 28 6.23 -5.61 19.23
N GLY A 29 7.13 -5.54 18.24
CA GLY A 29 7.84 -6.71 17.72
C GLY A 29 7.04 -7.54 16.72
N GLU A 30 5.76 -7.23 16.52
CA GLU A 30 4.91 -7.90 15.54
C GLU A 30 4.91 -7.11 14.23
N SER A 31 4.77 -7.83 13.11
CA SER A 31 4.57 -7.19 11.80
C SER A 31 3.37 -7.79 11.08
N VAL A 32 2.70 -6.96 10.29
CA VAL A 32 1.69 -7.40 9.31
C VAL A 32 2.20 -6.97 7.96
N THR A 33 2.64 -7.92 7.16
CA THR A 33 3.31 -7.63 5.89
C THR A 33 3.02 -8.72 4.86
N SER A 34 2.86 -8.33 3.62
CA SER A 34 2.72 -9.25 2.49
C SER A 34 2.87 -8.49 1.17
N PRO A 35 3.44 -9.13 0.14
CA PRO A 35 3.17 -8.68 -1.22
C PRO A 35 1.68 -8.77 -1.49
N ILE A 36 1.15 -7.83 -2.26
CA ILE A 36 -0.27 -7.75 -2.59
C ILE A 36 -0.45 -7.94 -4.09
N SER A 37 -1.44 -8.71 -4.49
CA SER A 37 -1.85 -8.89 -5.88
C SER A 37 -3.34 -8.57 -6.04
N GLY A 38 -3.84 -8.69 -7.27
CA GLY A 38 -5.25 -8.43 -7.57
C GLY A 38 -5.57 -6.99 -7.92
N PHE A 39 -4.58 -6.11 -7.94
CA PHE A 39 -4.72 -4.78 -8.51
C PHE A 39 -4.62 -4.86 -10.05
N GLY A 40 -5.16 -3.86 -10.74
CA GLY A 40 -5.12 -3.83 -12.20
C GLY A 40 -3.77 -3.39 -12.76
N SER A 41 -3.69 -3.34 -14.09
CA SER A 41 -2.46 -3.06 -14.84
C SER A 41 -2.39 -1.66 -15.44
N SER A 42 -3.35 -0.78 -15.13
CA SER A 42 -3.34 0.60 -15.61
C SER A 42 -2.69 1.55 -14.61
N ALA A 43 -2.29 2.73 -15.10
CA ALA A 43 -1.73 3.76 -14.20
C ALA A 43 -2.74 4.20 -13.14
N SER A 44 -4.04 4.19 -13.45
CA SER A 44 -5.10 4.55 -12.49
C SER A 44 -5.23 3.56 -11.34
N ASP A 45 -4.69 2.35 -11.47
CA ASP A 45 -4.67 1.36 -10.37
C ASP A 45 -3.58 1.67 -9.34
N TYR A 46 -2.68 2.60 -9.64
CA TYR A 46 -1.71 3.10 -8.67
C TYR A 46 -2.38 4.17 -7.80
N ASP A 47 -3.16 3.69 -6.85
CA ASP A 47 -3.99 4.54 -5.98
C ASP A 47 -4.26 3.81 -4.66
N PHE A 48 -3.63 4.26 -3.59
CA PHE A 48 -3.71 3.61 -2.28
C PHE A 48 -4.00 4.61 -1.20
N THR A 49 -4.80 4.20 -0.23
CA THR A 49 -5.11 5.01 0.94
C THR A 49 -4.78 4.23 2.20
N VAL A 50 -4.14 4.91 3.14
CA VAL A 50 -3.96 4.44 4.51
C VAL A 50 -4.69 5.42 5.42
N LYS A 51 -5.51 4.90 6.33
CA LYS A 51 -6.29 5.74 7.25
C LYS A 51 -6.32 5.13 8.63
N ASN A 52 -6.06 5.95 9.63
CA ASN A 52 -6.28 5.60 11.03
C ASN A 52 -7.72 5.96 11.37
N THR A 53 -8.56 4.94 11.59
CA THR A 53 -9.98 5.15 11.85
C THR A 53 -10.26 5.77 13.22
N ALA A 54 -9.33 5.62 14.16
CA ALA A 54 -9.49 6.23 15.49
C ALA A 54 -9.25 7.75 15.47
N THR A 55 -8.29 8.22 14.67
CA THR A 55 -7.93 9.64 14.60
C THR A 55 -8.50 10.36 13.39
N GLY A 56 -8.84 9.65 12.33
CA GLY A 56 -9.25 10.20 11.04
C GLY A 56 -8.10 10.66 10.16
N PHE A 57 -6.85 10.62 10.62
CA PHE A 57 -5.69 10.96 9.81
C PHE A 57 -5.36 9.85 8.83
N GLY A 58 -4.87 10.25 7.68
CA GLY A 58 -4.47 9.29 6.66
C GLY A 58 -3.71 9.93 5.52
N GLN A 59 -3.44 9.12 4.50
CA GLN A 59 -2.70 9.52 3.33
C GLN A 59 -3.19 8.72 2.13
N ARG A 60 -3.37 9.41 1.01
CA ARG A 60 -3.63 8.78 -0.29
C ARG A 60 -2.41 8.98 -1.17
N ILE A 61 -1.98 7.92 -1.84
CA ILE A 61 -0.83 7.91 -2.73
C ILE A 61 -1.29 7.50 -4.11
N ARG A 62 -1.02 8.34 -5.11
CA ARG A 62 -1.32 8.06 -6.50
C ARG A 62 -0.08 8.22 -7.35
N GLY A 63 0.09 7.35 -8.34
CA GLY A 63 1.17 7.45 -9.30
C GLY A 63 0.64 7.60 -10.72
N ASP A 64 1.52 7.92 -11.65
CA ASP A 64 1.20 8.11 -13.07
C ASP A 64 1.70 6.96 -13.95
N GLN A 65 2.17 5.88 -13.35
CA GLN A 65 2.66 4.69 -14.03
C GLN A 65 1.96 3.44 -13.48
N PRO A 66 1.79 2.38 -14.30
CA PRO A 66 1.28 1.11 -13.80
C PRO A 66 2.19 0.54 -12.72
N LEU A 67 1.59 -0.15 -11.75
CA LEU A 67 2.35 -0.90 -10.74
C LEU A 67 2.95 -2.16 -11.34
N ALA A 68 4.24 -2.39 -11.12
CA ALA A 68 4.86 -3.69 -11.36
C ALA A 68 4.53 -4.65 -10.20
N ARG A 69 4.62 -4.17 -8.98
CA ARG A 69 4.23 -4.90 -7.77
C ARG A 69 4.02 -3.91 -6.64
N ILE A 70 3.42 -4.39 -5.56
CA ILE A 70 3.28 -3.62 -4.33
C ILE A 70 3.46 -4.53 -3.14
N ASN A 71 4.13 -4.03 -2.12
CA ASN A 71 4.27 -4.69 -0.84
C ASN A 71 3.55 -3.87 0.24
N PHE A 72 2.82 -4.55 1.10
CA PHE A 72 2.21 -3.94 2.27
C PHE A 72 3.05 -4.28 3.50
N TRP A 73 3.38 -3.29 4.30
CA TRP A 73 4.21 -3.46 5.48
C TRP A 73 3.69 -2.62 6.63
N SER A 74 3.63 -3.24 7.80
CA SER A 74 3.29 -2.51 9.01
C SER A 74 3.90 -3.13 10.25
N ILE A 75 4.18 -2.27 11.21
CA ILE A 75 4.56 -2.62 12.58
C ILE A 75 3.70 -1.80 13.54
N ALA A 76 3.96 -1.89 14.85
CA ALA A 76 3.15 -1.19 15.85
C ALA A 76 3.03 0.32 15.62
N THR A 77 4.07 0.95 15.08
CA THR A 77 4.16 2.41 14.94
C THR A 77 4.05 2.93 13.51
N ASN A 78 4.16 2.05 12.51
CA ASN A 78 4.26 2.47 11.12
C ASN A 78 3.45 1.58 10.19
N VAL A 79 2.87 2.18 9.16
CA VAL A 79 2.21 1.48 8.05
C VAL A 79 2.72 2.06 6.74
N SER A 80 3.06 1.20 5.80
CA SER A 80 3.53 1.63 4.49
C SER A 80 3.01 0.74 3.37
N TRP A 81 2.52 1.37 2.30
CA TRP A 81 2.45 0.76 0.99
C TRP A 81 3.76 1.00 0.27
N GLU A 82 4.36 -0.05 -0.25
CA GLU A 82 5.63 0.01 -0.97
C GLU A 82 5.42 -0.36 -2.43
N PRO A 83 5.05 0.62 -3.28
CA PRO A 83 4.79 0.38 -4.69
C PRO A 83 6.09 0.37 -5.50
N TYR A 84 6.12 -0.49 -6.52
CA TYR A 84 7.24 -0.61 -7.45
C TYR A 84 6.78 -0.36 -8.87
N VAL A 85 7.55 0.42 -9.61
CA VAL A 85 7.33 0.71 -11.03
C VAL A 85 8.45 0.04 -11.81
N ALA A 86 8.10 -0.68 -12.89
CA ALA A 86 9.09 -1.30 -13.74
C ALA A 86 9.74 -0.25 -14.65
N ILE A 87 11.06 -0.21 -14.63
CA ILE A 87 11.85 0.72 -15.43
C ILE A 87 12.91 -0.06 -16.20
N SER A 88 13.05 0.26 -17.49
CA SER A 88 14.11 -0.26 -18.32
C SER A 88 14.75 0.90 -19.06
N LEU A 89 16.04 1.12 -18.82
CA LEU A 89 16.78 2.23 -19.42
C LEU A 89 18.02 1.70 -20.15
N LYS A 90 18.24 2.23 -21.35
CA LYS A 90 19.52 2.09 -22.04
C LYS A 90 20.47 3.18 -21.54
N PRO A 91 21.81 3.02 -21.69
CA PRO A 91 22.75 4.07 -21.34
C PRO A 91 22.38 5.42 -21.96
N GLY A 92 22.40 6.46 -21.17
CA GLY A 92 22.05 7.83 -21.60
C GLY A 92 20.56 8.15 -21.63
N GLN A 93 19.68 7.17 -21.37
CA GLN A 93 18.24 7.42 -21.29
C GLN A 93 17.83 7.87 -19.90
N THR A 94 16.76 8.64 -19.84
CA THR A 94 16.14 9.12 -18.59
C THR A 94 14.66 8.83 -18.62
N LYS A 95 14.12 8.46 -17.47
CA LYS A 95 12.66 8.29 -17.29
C LYS A 95 12.21 9.05 -16.06
N HIS A 96 11.08 9.72 -16.19
CA HIS A 96 10.45 10.45 -15.10
C HIS A 96 9.10 9.85 -14.79
N TRP A 97 8.72 9.84 -13.50
CA TRP A 97 7.38 9.50 -13.06
C TRP A 97 7.04 10.33 -11.82
N THR A 98 5.75 10.47 -11.57
CA THR A 98 5.27 11.36 -10.51
C THR A 98 4.41 10.59 -9.54
N TYR A 99 4.63 10.83 -8.26
CA TYR A 99 3.75 10.41 -7.18
C TYR A 99 3.04 11.63 -6.62
N THR A 100 1.78 11.44 -6.26
CA THR A 100 1.01 12.47 -5.57
C THR A 100 0.58 11.94 -4.21
N TYR A 101 0.88 12.70 -3.16
CA TYR A 101 0.45 12.39 -1.80
C TYR A 101 -0.59 13.41 -1.38
N ASP A 102 -1.77 12.92 -0.99
CA ASP A 102 -2.82 13.74 -0.39
C ASP A 102 -2.90 13.38 1.09
N TYR A 103 -2.70 14.34 1.96
CA TYR A 103 -2.80 14.13 3.40
C TYR A 103 -4.23 14.36 3.85
N ILE A 104 -4.75 13.43 4.65
CA ILE A 104 -6.12 13.43 5.14
C ILE A 104 -6.09 13.76 6.63
N GLY A 105 -6.79 14.81 7.03
CA GLY A 105 -6.94 15.17 8.41
C GLY A 105 -8.30 14.73 8.97
N PRO A 106 -8.50 14.84 10.29
CA PRO A 106 -9.79 14.57 10.89
C PRO A 106 -10.81 15.60 10.44
N LYS A 107 -12.04 15.16 10.33
CA LYS A 107 -13.16 16.06 10.03
C LYS A 107 -13.60 16.81 11.27
#